data_9db2880919a547d640f4342a021bea5a
#
_entry.id   9db2880919a547d640f4342a021bea5a
#
_cell.length_a   1.000
_cell.length_b   1.000
_cell.length_c   1.000
_cell.angle_alpha   90.00
_cell.angle_beta   90.00
_cell.angle_gamma   90.00
#
_symmetry.space_group_name_H-M   'P 1'
#
loop_
_entity.id
_entity.type
_entity.pdbx_description
1 polymer ?
#
loop_
_entity_poly.entity_id
_entity_poly.type
_entity_poly.pdbx_seq_one_letter_code
_entity_poly.pdbx_strand_id
1 'polypeptide(L)'
;MKKIMTIVCLLMLGVGFGNAQVHQGQSAAGLTLSYGSEIESLGIGARYQYGILDQLRAEVGLNYFFEHNHMSWWDVNINAHYLLNLWNEQLHFYPLAGLNYTMVNYKGEKDAKGEENHVGMNVGAGLEYEITEHFGASFEYRHTIVRKVDQGVFTLGLNYKF
;
A
#
# COMPACT_ATOMS: atom_id res chain seq x y z
N MET A 1 7.46 20.47 2.81
CA MET A 1 7.71 19.25 2.04
C MET A 1 9.19 18.80 2.09
N LYS A 2 10.21 19.63 1.81
CA LYS A 2 11.63 19.24 1.88
C LYS A 2 12.06 18.70 3.26
N LYS A 3 11.57 19.26 4.37
CA LYS A 3 11.91 18.82 5.74
C LYS A 3 11.37 17.42 6.09
N ILE A 4 10.21 17.03 5.56
CA ILE A 4 9.62 15.70 5.80
C ILE A 4 10.42 14.65 5.04
N MET A 5 10.83 14.94 3.80
CA MET A 5 11.66 14.04 3.00
C MET A 5 13.04 13.82 3.62
N THR A 6 13.63 14.85 4.23
CA THR A 6 14.91 14.74 4.96
C THR A 6 14.77 13.89 6.22
N ILE A 7 13.66 14.00 6.95
CA ILE A 7 13.38 13.19 8.15
C ILE A 7 13.17 11.72 7.77
N VAL A 8 12.45 11.44 6.68
CA VAL A 8 12.26 10.07 6.18
C VAL A 8 13.58 9.45 5.72
N CYS A 9 14.45 10.22 5.02
CA CYS A 9 15.80 9.75 4.67
C CYS A 9 16.69 9.53 5.89
N LEU A 10 16.60 10.38 6.91
CA LEU A 10 17.37 10.23 8.15
C LEU A 10 16.89 9.03 8.99
N LEU A 11 15.59 8.74 9.01
CA LEU A 11 15.03 7.55 9.64
C LEU A 11 15.48 6.27 8.92
N MET A 12 15.63 6.30 7.60
CA MET A 12 16.17 5.17 6.84
C MET A 12 17.65 4.91 7.08
N LEU A 13 18.44 5.93 7.47
CA LEU A 13 19.87 5.81 7.73
C LEU A 13 20.20 5.45 9.18
N GLY A 14 19.25 5.61 10.11
CA GLY A 14 19.47 5.45 11.56
C GLY A 14 19.02 4.12 12.15
N VAL A 15 18.34 3.26 11.41
CA VAL A 15 17.87 1.97 11.92
C VAL A 15 18.93 0.91 11.64
N GLY A 16 19.65 0.53 12.70
CA GLY A 16 20.62 -0.55 12.66
C GLY A 16 19.99 -1.84 12.11
N PHE A 17 20.78 -2.56 11.32
CA PHE A 17 20.44 -3.81 10.65
C PHE A 17 19.99 -4.88 11.64
N GLY A 18 18.72 -4.88 12.04
CA GLY A 18 18.06 -6.04 12.62
C GLY A 18 17.69 -6.99 11.46
N ASN A 19 18.03 -8.26 11.57
CA ASN A 19 17.70 -9.26 10.57
C ASN A 19 16.19 -9.43 10.48
N ALA A 20 15.55 -8.77 9.50
CA ALA A 20 14.17 -9.04 9.13
C ALA A 20 14.17 -10.34 8.32
N GLN A 21 13.56 -11.38 8.85
CA GLN A 21 13.40 -12.64 8.11
C GLN A 21 12.08 -12.63 7.36
N VAL A 22 12.01 -11.87 6.27
CA VAL A 22 11.21 -12.33 5.14
C VAL A 22 12.13 -13.27 4.38
N HIS A 23 11.79 -14.55 4.30
CA HIS A 23 12.62 -15.46 3.55
C HIS A 23 12.61 -15.07 2.07
N GLN A 24 13.80 -14.89 1.50
CA GLN A 24 13.93 -14.69 0.06
C GLN A 24 13.15 -15.79 -0.68
N GLY A 25 12.29 -15.41 -1.62
CA GLY A 25 11.43 -16.33 -2.36
C GLY A 25 10.07 -16.62 -1.71
N GLN A 26 9.80 -16.11 -0.50
CA GLN A 26 8.50 -16.27 0.15
C GLN A 26 7.43 -15.48 -0.59
N SER A 27 6.31 -16.13 -0.86
CA SER A 27 5.12 -15.55 -1.47
C SER A 27 4.01 -15.36 -0.45
N ALA A 28 3.23 -14.31 -0.60
CA ALA A 28 2.02 -14.12 0.18
C ALA A 28 0.90 -13.55 -0.70
N ALA A 29 -0.33 -13.97 -0.42
CA ALA A 29 -1.53 -13.40 -1.00
C ALA A 29 -2.41 -12.84 0.12
N GLY A 30 -3.04 -11.71 -0.11
CA GLY A 30 -3.82 -11.04 0.93
C GLY A 30 -5.06 -10.35 0.41
N LEU A 31 -6.00 -10.15 1.34
CA LEU A 31 -7.17 -9.32 1.16
C LEU A 31 -6.99 -8.02 1.94
N THR A 32 -7.53 -6.94 1.41
CA THR A 32 -7.40 -5.60 1.98
C THR A 32 -8.75 -4.92 2.12
N LEU A 33 -8.91 -4.17 3.21
CA LEU A 33 -9.96 -3.19 3.41
C LEU A 33 -9.30 -1.81 3.47
N SER A 34 -9.68 -0.93 2.58
CA SER A 34 -9.05 0.38 2.43
C SER A 34 -10.06 1.51 2.64
N TYR A 35 -9.56 2.67 3.09
CA TYR A 35 -10.30 3.91 3.17
C TYR A 35 -9.51 5.03 2.49
N GLY A 36 -10.11 5.63 1.47
CA GLY A 36 -9.53 6.77 0.76
C GLY A 36 -10.00 8.08 1.38
N SER A 37 -9.07 8.91 1.86
CA SER A 37 -9.41 10.13 2.61
C SER A 37 -10.01 11.23 1.73
N GLU A 38 -9.56 11.38 0.50
CA GLU A 38 -10.04 12.45 -0.41
C GLU A 38 -11.39 12.10 -1.06
N ILE A 39 -11.61 10.81 -1.31
CA ILE A 39 -12.87 10.31 -1.88
C ILE A 39 -13.89 9.92 -0.80
N GLU A 40 -13.48 9.94 0.47
CA GLU A 40 -14.31 9.53 1.60
C GLU A 40 -15.02 8.19 1.37
N SER A 41 -14.32 7.23 0.75
CA SER A 41 -14.89 5.95 0.36
C SER A 41 -14.11 4.77 0.92
N LEU A 42 -14.88 3.74 1.29
CA LEU A 42 -14.33 2.42 1.60
C LEU A 42 -14.02 1.67 0.32
N GLY A 43 -13.01 0.83 0.37
CA GLY A 43 -12.61 -0.04 -0.72
C GLY A 43 -12.21 -1.42 -0.22
N ILE A 44 -12.32 -2.38 -1.11
CA ILE A 44 -11.80 -3.73 -0.92
C ILE A 44 -10.75 -4.03 -1.96
N GLY A 45 -9.80 -4.88 -1.61
CA GLY A 45 -8.73 -5.23 -2.55
C GLY A 45 -8.13 -6.59 -2.30
N ALA A 46 -7.27 -6.94 -3.22
CA ALA A 46 -6.39 -8.11 -3.12
C ALA A 46 -4.97 -7.69 -3.42
N ARG A 47 -4.00 -8.35 -2.81
CA ARG A 47 -2.60 -8.12 -3.05
C ARG A 47 -1.80 -9.40 -3.10
N TYR A 48 -0.73 -9.37 -3.86
CA TYR A 48 0.27 -10.41 -3.91
C TYR A 48 1.62 -9.81 -3.55
N GLN A 49 2.37 -10.50 -2.71
CA GLN A 49 3.65 -10.06 -2.20
C GLN A 49 4.69 -11.13 -2.45
N TYR A 50 5.91 -10.71 -2.82
CA TYR A 50 7.03 -11.59 -3.08
C TYR A 50 8.31 -11.05 -2.45
N GLY A 51 8.97 -11.86 -1.62
CA GLY A 51 10.25 -11.56 -1.01
C GLY A 51 11.39 -11.63 -2.02
N ILE A 52 11.89 -10.47 -2.45
CA ILE A 52 13.04 -10.39 -3.38
C ILE A 52 14.34 -10.65 -2.62
N LEU A 53 14.45 -10.06 -1.45
CA LEU A 53 15.56 -10.20 -0.50
C LEU A 53 14.96 -10.32 0.91
N ASP A 54 15.78 -10.72 1.89
CA ASP A 54 15.34 -10.88 3.28
C ASP A 54 14.70 -9.61 3.90
N GLN A 55 15.00 -8.45 3.34
CA GLN A 55 14.46 -7.16 3.79
C GLN A 55 13.65 -6.43 2.72
N LEU A 56 13.63 -6.93 1.49
CA LEU A 56 12.98 -6.26 0.37
C LEU A 56 11.86 -7.13 -0.21
N ARG A 57 10.65 -6.61 -0.18
CA ARG A 57 9.45 -7.26 -0.71
C ARG A 57 8.84 -6.41 -1.82
N ALA A 58 8.49 -7.04 -2.93
CA ALA A 58 7.63 -6.46 -3.96
C ALA A 58 6.16 -6.78 -3.65
N GLU A 59 5.29 -5.85 -3.96
CA GLU A 59 3.84 -6.02 -3.86
C GLU A 59 3.16 -5.56 -5.14
N VAL A 60 2.18 -6.34 -5.59
CA VAL A 60 1.19 -5.92 -6.58
C VAL A 60 -0.18 -5.98 -5.93
N GLY A 61 -0.89 -4.86 -5.95
CA GLY A 61 -2.22 -4.71 -5.34
C GLY A 61 -3.25 -4.20 -6.34
N LEU A 62 -4.48 -4.68 -6.18
CA LEU A 62 -5.66 -4.20 -6.88
C LEU A 62 -6.71 -3.82 -5.86
N ASN A 63 -7.21 -2.59 -5.90
CA ASN A 63 -8.27 -2.11 -5.02
C ASN A 63 -9.44 -1.58 -5.83
N TYR A 64 -10.63 -1.79 -5.29
CA TYR A 64 -11.88 -1.21 -5.74
C TYR A 64 -12.48 -0.38 -4.63
N PHE A 65 -12.71 0.91 -4.87
CA PHE A 65 -13.38 1.82 -3.94
C PHE A 65 -14.84 1.96 -4.34
N PHE A 66 -15.72 1.78 -3.35
CA PHE A 66 -17.15 1.81 -3.55
C PHE A 66 -17.61 3.20 -3.99
N GLU A 67 -18.72 3.21 -4.72
CA GLU A 67 -19.28 4.46 -5.24
C GLU A 67 -19.63 5.42 -4.11
N HIS A 68 -19.03 6.60 -4.15
CA HIS A 68 -19.37 7.75 -3.32
C HIS A 68 -19.47 8.98 -4.21
N ASN A 69 -20.53 9.82 -4.05
CA ASN A 69 -20.78 11.01 -4.87
C ASN A 69 -20.74 10.76 -6.40
N HIS A 70 -21.34 9.64 -6.87
CA HIS A 70 -21.36 9.23 -8.28
C HIS A 70 -19.98 8.94 -8.90
N MET A 71 -18.97 8.71 -8.06
CA MET A 71 -17.65 8.31 -8.49
C MET A 71 -17.29 6.95 -7.90
N SER A 72 -16.81 6.05 -8.72
CA SER A 72 -16.17 4.80 -8.30
C SER A 72 -14.81 4.70 -8.95
N TRP A 73 -13.86 4.07 -8.29
CA TRP A 73 -12.56 3.91 -8.88
C TRP A 73 -11.87 2.58 -8.57
N TRP A 74 -10.99 2.24 -9.49
CA TRP A 74 -10.07 1.13 -9.34
C TRP A 74 -8.65 1.65 -9.29
N ASP A 75 -7.82 1.04 -8.47
CA ASP A 75 -6.40 1.29 -8.53
C ASP A 75 -5.60 0.00 -8.62
N VAL A 76 -4.51 0.06 -9.40
CA VAL A 76 -3.48 -0.97 -9.47
C VAL A 76 -2.20 -0.37 -8.91
N ASN A 77 -1.58 -1.06 -7.98
CA ASN A 77 -0.38 -0.61 -7.29
C ASN A 77 0.75 -1.61 -7.48
N ILE A 78 1.95 -1.09 -7.69
CA ILE A 78 3.19 -1.85 -7.67
C ILE A 78 4.10 -1.15 -6.66
N ASN A 79 4.36 -1.78 -5.52
CA ASN A 79 5.10 -1.20 -4.41
C ASN A 79 6.33 -2.03 -4.08
N ALA A 80 7.37 -1.38 -3.59
CA ALA A 80 8.49 -1.99 -2.91
C ALA A 80 8.39 -1.65 -1.42
N HIS A 81 8.51 -2.67 -0.57
CA HIS A 81 8.49 -2.56 0.89
C HIS A 81 9.86 -2.90 1.43
N TYR A 82 10.41 -2.07 2.31
CA TYR A 82 11.63 -2.37 3.03
C TYR A 82 11.27 -2.75 4.48
N LEU A 83 11.42 -4.03 4.84
CA LEU A 83 11.00 -4.57 6.12
C LEU A 83 12.05 -4.34 7.19
N LEU A 84 11.61 -3.81 8.33
CA LEU A 84 12.39 -3.57 9.53
C LEU A 84 11.74 -4.28 10.71
N ASN A 85 12.48 -5.18 11.36
CA ASN A 85 11.99 -5.86 12.56
C ASN A 85 12.01 -4.90 13.74
N LEU A 86 10.86 -4.73 14.40
CA LEU A 86 10.73 -3.87 15.57
C LEU A 86 10.74 -4.67 16.87
N TRP A 87 10.14 -5.86 16.92
CA TRP A 87 9.99 -6.65 18.14
C TRP A 87 9.91 -8.14 17.81
N ASN A 88 10.86 -8.92 18.33
CA ASN A 88 10.87 -10.40 18.34
C ASN A 88 10.39 -11.08 17.04
N GLU A 89 10.76 -10.53 15.87
CA GLU A 89 10.39 -11.10 14.56
C GLU A 89 8.88 -11.19 14.28
N GLN A 90 8.03 -10.70 15.18
CA GLN A 90 6.57 -10.72 15.02
C GLN A 90 5.99 -9.41 14.52
N LEU A 91 6.67 -8.29 14.78
CA LEU A 91 6.22 -6.97 14.37
C LEU A 91 7.24 -6.35 13.41
N HIS A 92 6.78 -6.08 12.20
CA HIS A 92 7.58 -5.46 11.15
C HIS A 92 7.03 -4.07 10.84
N PHE A 93 7.91 -3.08 10.82
CA PHE A 93 7.64 -1.80 10.20
C PHE A 93 8.16 -1.82 8.78
N TYR A 94 7.42 -1.25 7.83
CA TYR A 94 7.91 -1.15 6.47
C TYR A 94 7.56 0.19 5.84
N PRO A 95 8.56 1.03 5.48
CA PRO A 95 8.37 2.07 4.50
C PRO A 95 8.11 1.45 3.14
N LEU A 96 7.29 2.13 2.36
CA LEU A 96 6.96 1.72 1.00
C LEU A 96 7.10 2.87 0.00
N ALA A 97 7.48 2.49 -1.21
CA ALA A 97 7.45 3.37 -2.37
C ALA A 97 7.04 2.58 -3.60
N GLY A 98 6.34 3.21 -4.54
CA GLY A 98 5.85 2.50 -5.70
C GLY A 98 5.18 3.35 -6.75
N LEU A 99 4.50 2.66 -7.65
CA LEU A 99 3.72 3.24 -8.74
C LEU A 99 2.24 2.88 -8.55
N ASN A 100 1.41 3.81 -8.97
CA ASN A 100 -0.03 3.66 -8.95
C ASN A 100 -0.61 3.95 -10.33
N TYR A 101 -1.59 3.17 -10.73
CA TYR A 101 -2.44 3.43 -11.87
C TYR A 101 -3.89 3.45 -11.41
N THR A 102 -4.53 4.61 -11.51
CA THR A 102 -5.91 4.83 -11.06
C THR A 102 -6.83 5.03 -12.25
N MET A 103 -7.95 4.31 -12.26
CA MET A 103 -9.05 4.45 -13.21
C MET A 103 -10.27 4.99 -12.48
N VAL A 104 -10.69 6.20 -12.82
CA VAL A 104 -11.85 6.87 -12.22
C VAL A 104 -13.03 6.79 -13.18
N ASN A 105 -14.16 6.28 -12.70
CA ASN A 105 -15.41 6.22 -13.44
C ASN A 105 -16.40 7.25 -12.86
N TYR A 106 -16.79 8.22 -13.66
CA TYR A 106 -17.82 9.20 -13.33
C TYR A 106 -19.17 8.75 -13.90
N LYS A 107 -20.18 8.64 -13.03
CA LYS A 107 -21.58 8.46 -13.43
C LYS A 107 -22.28 9.81 -13.37
N GLY A 108 -22.19 10.62 -14.44
CA GLY A 108 -22.93 11.88 -14.58
C GLY A 108 -24.37 11.65 -15.06
N GLU A 109 -25.29 12.50 -14.60
CA GLU A 109 -26.63 12.60 -15.22
C GLU A 109 -26.50 13.08 -16.66
N LYS A 110 -27.04 12.29 -17.62
CA LYS A 110 -27.18 12.58 -19.05
C LYS A 110 -25.88 12.95 -19.79
N ASP A 111 -25.29 11.96 -20.44
CA ASP A 111 -24.29 12.06 -21.53
C ASP A 111 -22.82 12.35 -21.22
N ALA A 112 -22.39 12.45 -19.98
CA ALA A 112 -20.98 12.57 -19.63
C ALA A 112 -20.46 11.32 -18.86
N LYS A 113 -20.32 10.18 -19.55
CA LYS A 113 -19.46 9.10 -19.07
C LYS A 113 -18.03 9.49 -19.37
N GLY A 114 -17.29 9.92 -18.36
CA GLY A 114 -15.86 10.21 -18.45
C GLY A 114 -15.07 9.12 -17.73
N GLU A 115 -14.17 8.47 -18.43
CA GLU A 115 -13.12 7.65 -17.82
C GLU A 115 -11.84 8.49 -17.80
N GLU A 116 -11.30 8.75 -16.64
CA GLU A 116 -10.00 9.39 -16.51
C GLU A 116 -9.00 8.40 -15.91
N ASN A 117 -7.88 8.24 -16.59
CA ASN A 117 -6.79 7.38 -16.16
C ASN A 117 -5.62 8.22 -15.68
N HIS A 118 -5.10 7.89 -14.52
CA HIS A 118 -4.00 8.62 -13.92
C HIS A 118 -2.88 7.66 -13.48
N VAL A 119 -1.64 8.04 -13.79
CA VAL A 119 -0.44 7.40 -13.25
C VAL A 119 0.11 8.25 -12.13
N GLY A 120 0.42 7.63 -11.02
CA GLY A 120 0.94 8.28 -9.82
C GLY A 120 2.08 7.52 -9.18
N MET A 121 2.60 8.10 -8.12
CA MET A 121 3.62 7.49 -7.26
C MET A 121 3.05 7.27 -5.88
N ASN A 122 3.36 6.13 -5.30
CA ASN A 122 3.01 5.80 -3.92
C ASN A 122 4.20 6.07 -3.00
N VAL A 123 3.93 6.64 -1.85
CA VAL A 123 4.87 6.72 -0.73
C VAL A 123 4.09 6.50 0.57
N GLY A 124 4.65 5.71 1.48
CA GLY A 124 3.93 5.42 2.72
C GLY A 124 4.74 4.55 3.67
N ALA A 125 4.03 4.04 4.65
CA ALA A 125 4.59 3.10 5.61
C ALA A 125 3.48 2.23 6.20
N GLY A 126 3.87 1.05 6.68
CA GLY A 126 2.95 0.16 7.36
C GLY A 126 3.59 -0.60 8.52
N LEU A 127 2.71 -1.23 9.27
CA LEU A 127 3.04 -2.19 10.31
C LEU A 127 2.43 -3.53 9.92
N GLU A 128 3.20 -4.59 10.05
CA GLU A 128 2.73 -5.96 9.86
C GLU A 128 3.01 -6.77 11.12
N TYR A 129 1.99 -7.42 11.62
CA TYR A 129 2.07 -8.31 12.78
C TYR A 129 1.85 -9.76 12.32
N GLU A 130 2.78 -10.63 12.62
CA GLU A 130 2.70 -12.07 12.34
C GLU A 130 1.84 -12.76 13.40
N ILE A 131 0.61 -13.13 13.01
CA ILE A 131 -0.32 -13.83 13.90
C ILE A 131 0.10 -15.29 14.04
N THR A 132 0.51 -15.90 12.94
CA THR A 132 1.06 -17.26 12.86
C THR A 132 2.13 -17.30 11.77
N GLU A 133 2.82 -18.43 11.61
CA GLU A 133 3.82 -18.64 10.53
C GLU A 133 3.25 -18.38 9.13
N HIS A 134 1.93 -18.57 8.94
CA HIS A 134 1.26 -18.41 7.65
C HIS A 134 0.37 -17.16 7.55
N PHE A 135 -0.06 -16.58 8.67
CA PHE A 135 -0.97 -15.45 8.66
C PHE A 135 -0.34 -14.21 9.28
N GLY A 136 -0.43 -13.11 8.56
CA GLY A 136 -0.06 -11.77 9.03
C GLY A 136 -1.20 -10.79 8.85
N ALA A 137 -1.37 -9.90 9.84
CA ALA A 137 -2.23 -8.73 9.74
C ALA A 137 -1.38 -7.47 9.54
N SER A 138 -1.86 -6.54 8.76
CA SER A 138 -1.13 -5.29 8.52
C SER A 138 -2.04 -4.07 8.58
N PHE A 139 -1.45 -2.96 8.98
CA PHE A 139 -2.01 -1.63 8.87
C PHE A 139 -1.04 -0.76 8.09
N GLU A 140 -1.51 -0.10 7.05
CA GLU A 140 -0.71 0.69 6.12
C GLU A 140 -1.34 2.05 5.88
N TYR A 141 -0.52 3.08 5.86
CA TYR A 141 -0.86 4.38 5.29
C TYR A 141 -0.04 4.62 4.04
N ARG A 142 -0.72 4.90 2.95
CA ARG A 142 -0.13 5.22 1.65
C ARG A 142 -0.64 6.56 1.16
N HIS A 143 0.26 7.42 0.75
CA HIS A 143 -0.07 8.65 0.03
C HIS A 143 0.24 8.45 -1.45
N THR A 144 -0.79 8.58 -2.28
CA THR A 144 -0.67 8.48 -3.73
C THR A 144 -0.58 9.88 -4.30
N ILE A 145 0.56 10.18 -4.91
CA ILE A 145 0.87 11.48 -5.52
C ILE A 145 0.50 11.36 -7.00
N VAL A 146 -0.63 11.94 -7.38
CA VAL A 146 -1.11 12.00 -8.77
C VAL A 146 -1.24 13.45 -9.17
N ARG A 147 -0.89 13.80 -10.42
CA ARG A 147 -1.16 15.15 -10.95
C ARG A 147 -2.65 15.42 -10.88
N LYS A 148 -3.09 16.35 -10.03
CA LYS A 148 -4.45 16.84 -9.77
C LYS A 148 -5.25 16.15 -8.66
N VAL A 149 -4.90 14.94 -8.22
CA VAL A 149 -5.69 14.22 -7.19
C VAL A 149 -4.72 13.48 -6.27
N ASP A 150 -4.16 14.21 -5.29
CA ASP A 150 -3.39 13.56 -4.22
C ASP A 150 -4.35 12.83 -3.30
N GLN A 151 -4.01 11.61 -2.88
CA GLN A 151 -4.87 10.81 -2.02
C GLN A 151 -4.11 10.10 -0.91
N GLY A 152 -4.64 10.23 0.31
CA GLY A 152 -4.27 9.37 1.42
C GLY A 152 -5.15 8.11 1.48
N VAL A 153 -4.54 6.95 1.60
CA VAL A 153 -5.24 5.66 1.73
C VAL A 153 -4.76 4.96 2.98
N PHE A 154 -5.71 4.64 3.87
CA PHE A 154 -5.49 3.75 5.00
C PHE A 154 -5.94 2.35 4.61
N THR A 155 -5.12 1.34 4.89
CA THR A 155 -5.40 -0.04 4.50
C THR A 155 -5.18 -0.99 5.67
N LEU A 156 -6.18 -1.82 5.96
CA LEU A 156 -6.06 -3.01 6.79
C LEU A 156 -5.92 -4.22 5.86
N GLY A 157 -4.95 -5.07 6.13
CA GLY A 157 -4.70 -6.25 5.32
C GLY A 157 -4.58 -7.52 6.15
N LEU A 158 -5.03 -8.63 5.57
CA LEU A 158 -4.78 -9.97 6.07
C LEU A 158 -4.06 -10.75 4.96
N ASN A 159 -2.87 -11.25 5.26
CA ASN A 159 -2.00 -11.94 4.32
C ASN A 159 -1.85 -13.41 4.72
N TYR A 160 -1.85 -14.28 3.73
CA TYR A 160 -1.48 -15.69 3.85
C TYR A 160 -0.15 -15.92 3.13
N LYS A 161 0.84 -16.44 3.87
CA LYS A 161 2.19 -16.76 3.40
C LYS A 161 2.28 -18.24 3.00
N PHE A 162 2.92 -18.54 1.89
CA PHE A 162 3.09 -19.90 1.35
C PHE A 162 4.43 -20.10 0.65
#